data_751dff8dec9a51245322406fce794fe3
#
_entry.id   751dff8dec9a51245322406fce794fe3
#
_cell.length_a   1.000
_cell.length_b   1.000
_cell.length_c   1.000
_cell.angle_alpha   90.00
_cell.angle_beta   90.00
_cell.angle_gamma   90.00
#
_symmetry.space_group_name_H-M   'P 1'
#
loop_
_entity.id
_entity.type
_entity.pdbx_description
1 polymer ?
#
loop_
_entity_poly.entity_id
_entity_poly.type
_entity_poly.pdbx_seq_one_letter_code
_entity_poly.pdbx_strand_id
1 'polypeptide(L)'
;MMADTSADTNAATNAEANMIDIDNVSVTYAAAPERPVLENVNFAPQPGITLLCGASGSGKSSVLRLINGLIPHFHAVTQTGTVRLGSKLVADMQLYEIGKSCATVFQNPRTQFFTTEVDSELAFAGQNFQVPGDELRRRSAEALRDVGITDLAGRSLRTLSGGQVQKVACAQAVAQTTPIILFDEPTSNLDPAAITEFAELLGRLKAQGKTIIIAEHRLYFLRGLVDQVLLIVDGRVAHTYTGEEFFSLGAKAQELGLRTLEKPQLNQVPEPSPAERGVHVRGVQVSFGSRRVLDITDMCFPEGKVTGIIGPNGAGKTTLARVLCGLQRVQAGTVEFSSKPGRAFLVMQDVHRQLFTESVAQEAGPEFLARLGLDQLADRHPLSLSGGQKQRLVCATALSMDVPVLLFDEPTSGVDYHHLKLVAELLRGLAADGKTVIVISHDIEFLNHCVDHIVQLAPLG
;
A
#
# COMPACT_ATOMS: atom_id res chain seq x y z
N MET A 1 -54.98 -7.31 5.39
CA MET A 1 -53.95 -8.31 5.60
C MET A 1 -53.25 -8.52 4.27
N MET A 2 -52.52 -7.52 3.83
CA MET A 2 -51.64 -7.52 2.65
C MET A 2 -50.52 -6.52 2.96
N ALA A 3 -49.55 -6.96 3.69
CA ALA A 3 -48.25 -6.29 3.87
C ALA A 3 -47.23 -7.42 4.05
N ASP A 4 -46.08 -7.27 3.40
CA ASP A 4 -44.85 -8.04 3.62
C ASP A 4 -44.41 -9.06 2.56
N THR A 5 -44.63 -8.73 1.28
CA THR A 5 -43.91 -9.45 0.20
C THR A 5 -42.83 -8.62 -0.51
N SER A 6 -42.71 -7.31 -0.21
CA SER A 6 -41.74 -6.45 -0.83
C SER A 6 -40.36 -6.42 -0.13
N ALA A 7 -40.32 -6.72 1.16
CA ALA A 7 -39.06 -6.75 1.92
C ALA A 7 -38.25 -8.04 1.64
N ASP A 8 -38.91 -9.17 1.53
CA ASP A 8 -38.27 -10.47 1.27
C ASP A 8 -37.72 -10.55 -0.19
N THR A 9 -38.43 -9.96 -1.17
CA THR A 9 -37.94 -9.91 -2.56
C THR A 9 -36.75 -9.00 -2.71
N ASN A 10 -36.67 -7.89 -1.97
CA ASN A 10 -35.50 -7.02 -1.98
C ASN A 10 -34.28 -7.64 -1.28
N ALA A 11 -34.49 -8.40 -0.21
CA ALA A 11 -33.42 -9.11 0.49
C ALA A 11 -32.84 -10.25 -0.37
N ALA A 12 -33.70 -11.04 -1.02
CA ALA A 12 -33.28 -12.10 -1.94
C ALA A 12 -32.56 -11.55 -3.19
N THR A 13 -33.06 -10.45 -3.77
CA THR A 13 -32.41 -9.79 -4.94
C THR A 13 -31.04 -9.18 -4.55
N ASN A 14 -30.89 -8.65 -3.34
CA ASN A 14 -29.61 -8.15 -2.87
C ASN A 14 -28.62 -9.29 -2.58
N ALA A 15 -29.07 -10.43 -2.05
CA ALA A 15 -28.22 -11.60 -1.83
C ALA A 15 -27.70 -12.20 -3.14
N GLU A 16 -28.53 -12.29 -4.19
CA GLU A 16 -28.08 -12.71 -5.54
C GLU A 16 -27.11 -11.71 -6.19
N ALA A 17 -27.32 -10.41 -5.99
CA ALA A 17 -26.43 -9.38 -6.53
C ALA A 17 -25.05 -9.36 -5.88
N ASN A 18 -24.92 -9.88 -4.65
CA ASN A 18 -23.63 -9.88 -3.91
C ASN A 18 -22.81 -11.15 -4.15
N MET A 19 -23.34 -12.16 -4.86
CA MET A 19 -22.65 -13.42 -5.05
C MET A 19 -21.50 -13.30 -6.06
N ILE A 20 -20.29 -13.65 -5.62
CA ILE A 20 -19.12 -13.90 -6.45
C ILE A 20 -18.92 -15.40 -6.51
N ASP A 21 -18.69 -15.95 -7.69
CA ASP A 21 -18.38 -17.37 -7.87
C ASP A 21 -17.21 -17.52 -8.86
N ILE A 22 -16.11 -18.05 -8.37
CA ILE A 22 -14.92 -18.41 -9.17
C ILE A 22 -14.80 -19.92 -9.13
N ASP A 23 -15.03 -20.56 -10.28
CA ASP A 23 -15.05 -22.02 -10.38
C ASP A 23 -13.93 -22.51 -11.29
N ASN A 24 -12.98 -23.23 -10.69
CA ASN A 24 -11.85 -23.90 -11.33
C ASN A 24 -11.06 -23.03 -12.31
N VAL A 25 -10.77 -21.77 -11.89
CA VAL A 25 -10.15 -20.77 -12.74
C VAL A 25 -8.63 -20.90 -12.73
N SER A 26 -8.06 -21.04 -13.93
CA SER A 26 -6.62 -20.87 -14.16
C SER A 26 -6.38 -19.72 -15.13
N VAL A 27 -5.32 -18.91 -14.89
CA VAL A 27 -4.98 -17.74 -15.69
C VAL A 27 -3.49 -17.71 -16.00
N THR A 28 -3.17 -17.47 -17.27
CA THR A 28 -1.80 -17.21 -17.73
C THR A 28 -1.77 -15.92 -18.54
N TYR A 29 -0.94 -14.95 -18.13
CA TYR A 29 -0.77 -13.71 -18.88
C TYR A 29 0.00 -13.96 -20.19
N ALA A 30 -0.45 -13.37 -21.30
CA ALA A 30 0.22 -13.47 -22.60
C ALA A 30 1.68 -12.98 -22.57
N ALA A 31 1.99 -12.03 -21.69
CA ALA A 31 3.34 -11.51 -21.49
C ALA A 31 4.28 -12.47 -20.74
N ALA A 32 3.75 -13.56 -20.12
CA ALA A 32 4.51 -14.57 -19.40
C ALA A 32 3.84 -15.95 -19.58
N PRO A 33 3.87 -16.52 -20.81
CA PRO A 33 3.08 -17.70 -21.16
C PRO A 33 3.56 -19.00 -20.49
N GLU A 34 4.77 -19.00 -19.96
CA GLU A 34 5.39 -20.19 -19.38
C GLU A 34 4.94 -20.49 -17.93
N ARG A 35 4.29 -19.51 -17.27
CA ARG A 35 3.90 -19.67 -15.87
C ARG A 35 2.48 -19.16 -15.63
N PRO A 36 1.55 -20.03 -15.21
CA PRO A 36 0.24 -19.59 -14.77
C PRO A 36 0.38 -18.71 -13.53
N VAL A 37 -0.38 -17.61 -13.49
CA VAL A 37 -0.47 -16.72 -12.33
C VAL A 37 -1.53 -17.19 -11.33
N LEU A 38 -2.56 -17.88 -11.83
CA LEU A 38 -3.57 -18.56 -11.02
C LEU A 38 -3.78 -19.97 -11.57
N GLU A 39 -3.98 -20.94 -10.69
CA GLU A 39 -4.15 -22.33 -11.05
C GLU A 39 -5.23 -23.00 -10.20
N ASN A 40 -6.30 -23.46 -10.86
CA ASN A 40 -7.44 -24.15 -10.25
C ASN A 40 -8.03 -23.42 -9.03
N VAL A 41 -8.19 -22.11 -9.12
CA VAL A 41 -8.76 -21.30 -8.04
C VAL A 41 -10.27 -21.53 -7.96
N ASN A 42 -10.73 -21.88 -6.76
CA ASN A 42 -12.15 -22.01 -6.40
C ASN A 42 -12.44 -21.08 -5.23
N PHE A 43 -13.44 -20.23 -5.38
CA PHE A 43 -13.75 -19.21 -4.38
C PHE A 43 -15.17 -18.66 -4.54
N ALA A 44 -15.99 -18.76 -3.51
CA ALA A 44 -17.35 -18.24 -3.48
C ALA A 44 -17.61 -17.57 -2.11
N PRO A 45 -17.24 -16.28 -1.96
CA PRO A 45 -17.41 -15.57 -0.69
C PRO A 45 -18.87 -15.30 -0.38
N GLN A 46 -19.21 -15.38 0.90
CA GLN A 46 -20.47 -14.85 1.43
C GLN A 46 -20.35 -13.34 1.68
N PRO A 47 -21.50 -12.61 1.86
CA PRO A 47 -21.47 -11.25 2.36
C PRO A 47 -20.66 -11.13 3.64
N GLY A 48 -19.82 -10.10 3.74
CA GLY A 48 -18.85 -9.92 4.80
C GLY A 48 -17.47 -9.58 4.27
N ILE A 49 -16.42 -9.83 5.05
CA ILE A 49 -15.04 -9.50 4.68
C ILE A 49 -14.25 -10.77 4.43
N THR A 50 -13.77 -10.94 3.20
CA THR A 50 -12.79 -11.97 2.84
C THR A 50 -11.42 -11.36 2.61
N LEU A 51 -10.43 -11.89 3.32
CA LEU A 51 -9.02 -11.54 3.17
C LEU A 51 -8.33 -12.50 2.19
N LEU A 52 -7.62 -11.94 1.21
CA LEU A 52 -6.64 -12.65 0.38
C LEU A 52 -5.25 -12.32 0.94
N CYS A 53 -4.54 -13.33 1.45
CA CYS A 53 -3.18 -13.19 1.96
C CYS A 53 -2.21 -14.13 1.25
N GLY A 54 -0.92 -13.86 1.36
CA GLY A 54 0.16 -14.63 0.71
C GLY A 54 1.30 -13.72 0.27
N ALA A 55 2.39 -14.28 -0.22
CA ALA A 55 3.56 -13.54 -0.67
C ALA A 55 3.26 -12.59 -1.83
N SER A 56 4.15 -11.63 -2.07
CA SER A 56 4.09 -10.78 -3.25
C SER A 56 4.21 -11.63 -4.52
N GLY A 57 3.33 -11.37 -5.50
CA GLY A 57 3.27 -12.17 -6.73
C GLY A 57 2.56 -13.52 -6.59
N SER A 58 1.95 -13.86 -5.46
CA SER A 58 1.17 -15.09 -5.28
C SER A 58 -0.14 -15.16 -6.07
N GLY A 59 -0.60 -14.06 -6.68
CA GLY A 59 -1.83 -14.01 -7.48
C GLY A 59 -3.00 -13.24 -6.85
N LYS A 60 -2.87 -12.65 -5.65
CA LYS A 60 -3.95 -11.91 -4.97
C LYS A 60 -4.63 -10.86 -5.84
N SER A 61 -3.85 -9.94 -6.42
CA SER A 61 -4.37 -8.90 -7.32
C SER A 61 -4.98 -9.47 -8.59
N SER A 62 -4.52 -10.65 -9.06
CA SER A 62 -5.12 -11.33 -10.22
C SER A 62 -6.50 -11.89 -9.89
N VAL A 63 -6.73 -12.38 -8.65
CA VAL A 63 -8.08 -12.74 -8.18
C VAL A 63 -8.99 -11.51 -8.17
N LEU A 64 -8.53 -10.37 -7.65
CA LEU A 64 -9.31 -9.13 -7.69
C LEU A 64 -9.63 -8.70 -9.15
N ARG A 65 -8.67 -8.86 -10.07
CA ARG A 65 -8.85 -8.53 -11.50
C ARG A 65 -9.84 -9.46 -12.21
N LEU A 66 -9.99 -10.69 -11.77
CA LEU A 66 -11.05 -11.58 -12.26
C LEU A 66 -12.42 -11.06 -11.86
N ILE A 67 -12.58 -10.61 -10.62
CA ILE A 67 -13.86 -10.14 -10.07
C ILE A 67 -14.27 -8.82 -10.70
N ASN A 68 -13.34 -7.86 -10.85
CA ASN A 68 -13.65 -6.54 -11.44
C ASN A 68 -13.63 -6.52 -12.97
N GLY A 69 -13.42 -7.66 -13.62
CA GLY A 69 -13.47 -7.83 -15.07
C GLY A 69 -12.26 -7.29 -15.83
N LEU A 70 -11.21 -6.79 -15.17
CA LEU A 70 -9.97 -6.45 -15.86
C LEU A 70 -9.32 -7.68 -16.51
N ILE A 71 -9.60 -8.87 -15.99
CA ILE A 71 -9.41 -10.15 -16.63
C ILE A 71 -10.82 -10.69 -16.95
N PRO A 72 -11.15 -11.00 -18.21
CA PRO A 72 -10.30 -10.99 -19.42
C PRO A 72 -10.34 -9.69 -20.23
N HIS A 73 -11.15 -8.69 -19.89
CA HIS A 73 -11.49 -7.59 -20.80
C HIS A 73 -10.35 -6.59 -21.09
N PHE A 74 -9.42 -6.42 -20.16
CA PHE A 74 -8.31 -5.46 -20.29
C PHE A 74 -6.95 -6.14 -20.44
N HIS A 75 -6.75 -7.25 -19.76
CA HIS A 75 -5.49 -8.00 -19.83
C HIS A 75 -5.59 -9.16 -20.80
N ALA A 76 -4.64 -9.25 -21.73
CA ALA A 76 -4.51 -10.42 -22.62
C ALA A 76 -4.05 -11.64 -21.80
N VAL A 77 -4.93 -12.61 -21.65
CA VAL A 77 -4.71 -13.83 -20.88
C VAL A 77 -5.25 -15.06 -21.61
N THR A 78 -4.72 -16.24 -21.27
CA THR A 78 -5.40 -17.50 -21.45
C THR A 78 -6.08 -17.85 -20.13
N GLN A 79 -7.41 -18.02 -20.14
CA GLN A 79 -8.21 -18.37 -18.97
C GLN A 79 -8.98 -19.66 -19.21
N THR A 80 -9.03 -20.51 -18.18
CA THR A 80 -9.97 -21.64 -18.06
C THR A 80 -10.85 -21.47 -16.84
N GLY A 81 -11.94 -22.23 -16.74
CA GLY A 81 -12.91 -22.08 -15.66
C GLY A 81 -13.82 -20.87 -15.86
N THR A 82 -14.65 -20.55 -14.86
CA THR A 82 -15.65 -19.50 -14.95
C THR A 82 -15.61 -18.54 -13.77
N VAL A 83 -15.93 -17.27 -14.03
CA VAL A 83 -16.12 -16.23 -13.00
C VAL A 83 -17.52 -15.64 -13.19
N ARG A 84 -18.29 -15.59 -12.11
CA ARG A 84 -19.65 -15.04 -12.11
C ARG A 84 -19.79 -13.90 -11.11
N LEU A 85 -20.62 -12.93 -11.47
CA LEU A 85 -21.19 -11.92 -10.57
C LEU A 85 -22.72 -12.06 -10.61
N GLY A 86 -23.30 -12.53 -9.52
CA GLY A 86 -24.69 -13.00 -9.51
C GLY A 86 -24.87 -14.14 -10.51
N SER A 87 -25.88 -14.05 -11.38
CA SER A 87 -26.18 -15.05 -12.40
C SER A 87 -25.34 -14.91 -13.70
N LYS A 88 -24.59 -13.81 -13.88
CA LYS A 88 -23.89 -13.49 -15.14
C LYS A 88 -22.44 -13.93 -15.13
N LEU A 89 -21.94 -14.44 -16.24
CA LEU A 89 -20.50 -14.66 -16.46
C LEU A 89 -19.80 -13.31 -16.66
N VAL A 90 -18.72 -13.06 -15.93
CA VAL A 90 -17.90 -11.83 -16.05
C VAL A 90 -17.38 -11.67 -17.48
N ALA A 91 -17.02 -12.75 -18.17
CA ALA A 91 -16.56 -12.72 -19.56
C ALA A 91 -17.60 -12.20 -20.56
N ASP A 92 -18.90 -12.36 -20.24
CA ASP A 92 -20.02 -11.93 -21.09
C ASP A 92 -20.55 -10.53 -20.72
N MET A 93 -20.14 -10.00 -19.55
CA MET A 93 -20.58 -8.67 -19.08
C MET A 93 -19.78 -7.56 -19.74
N GLN A 94 -20.44 -6.42 -19.98
CA GLN A 94 -19.73 -5.20 -20.34
C GLN A 94 -19.09 -4.59 -19.09
N LEU A 95 -17.93 -3.92 -19.22
CA LEU A 95 -17.21 -3.30 -18.08
C LEU A 95 -18.09 -2.34 -17.27
N TYR A 96 -19.02 -1.61 -17.92
CA TYR A 96 -19.94 -0.73 -17.19
C TYR A 96 -20.95 -1.48 -16.33
N GLU A 97 -21.35 -2.71 -16.71
CA GLU A 97 -22.24 -3.56 -15.91
C GLU A 97 -21.50 -4.09 -14.69
N ILE A 98 -20.24 -4.51 -14.87
CA ILE A 98 -19.36 -4.92 -13.77
C ILE A 98 -19.15 -3.76 -12.81
N GLY A 99 -18.89 -2.54 -13.32
CA GLY A 99 -18.71 -1.34 -12.52
C GLY A 99 -19.94 -0.92 -11.71
N LYS A 100 -21.15 -1.34 -12.08
CA LYS A 100 -22.37 -1.18 -11.27
C LYS A 100 -22.48 -2.20 -10.13
N SER A 101 -21.81 -3.32 -10.26
CA SER A 101 -21.83 -4.40 -9.27
C SER A 101 -20.64 -4.35 -8.32
N CYS A 102 -19.51 -3.83 -8.77
CA CYS A 102 -18.23 -3.92 -8.06
C CYS A 102 -17.45 -2.60 -8.15
N ALA A 103 -17.06 -2.03 -6.99
CA ALA A 103 -16.11 -0.94 -6.90
C ALA A 103 -14.73 -1.48 -6.51
N THR A 104 -13.66 -0.85 -7.00
CA THR A 104 -12.28 -1.27 -6.72
C THR A 104 -11.44 -0.09 -6.24
N VAL A 105 -10.70 -0.30 -5.15
CA VAL A 105 -9.61 0.58 -4.70
C VAL A 105 -8.31 -0.11 -5.05
N PHE A 106 -7.55 0.47 -6.00
CA PHE A 106 -6.29 -0.09 -6.47
C PHE A 106 -5.12 0.25 -5.54
N GLN A 107 -4.07 -0.55 -5.59
CA GLN A 107 -2.83 -0.37 -4.83
C GLN A 107 -2.22 1.03 -5.02
N ASN A 108 -2.22 1.55 -6.25
CA ASN A 108 -1.85 2.93 -6.53
C ASN A 108 -3.10 3.77 -6.86
N PRO A 109 -3.66 4.50 -5.89
CA PRO A 109 -4.90 5.23 -6.09
C PRO A 109 -4.79 6.35 -7.13
N ARG A 110 -3.60 6.88 -7.38
CA ARG A 110 -3.39 7.93 -8.40
C ARG A 110 -3.69 7.44 -9.83
N THR A 111 -3.57 6.14 -10.07
CA THR A 111 -3.83 5.55 -11.40
C THR A 111 -5.32 5.35 -11.69
N GLN A 112 -6.19 5.48 -10.66
CA GLN A 112 -7.63 5.31 -10.84
C GLN A 112 -8.40 6.62 -10.99
N PHE A 113 -7.77 7.78 -10.71
CA PHE A 113 -8.43 9.07 -10.77
C PHE A 113 -8.50 9.62 -12.20
N PHE A 114 -9.68 10.10 -12.55
CA PHE A 114 -9.99 10.69 -13.86
C PHE A 114 -10.13 12.20 -13.82
N THR A 115 -10.35 12.77 -12.64
CA THR A 115 -10.57 14.20 -12.46
C THR A 115 -9.42 14.83 -11.65
N THR A 116 -9.51 16.14 -11.43
CA THR A 116 -8.49 16.90 -10.69
C THR A 116 -8.96 17.35 -9.30
N GLU A 117 -10.22 17.17 -8.99
CA GLU A 117 -10.85 17.62 -7.74
C GLU A 117 -11.58 16.48 -7.03
N VAL A 118 -11.59 16.51 -5.70
CA VAL A 118 -12.20 15.49 -4.85
C VAL A 118 -13.68 15.28 -5.16
N ASP A 119 -14.47 16.36 -5.20
CA ASP A 119 -15.93 16.25 -5.42
C ASP A 119 -16.26 15.68 -6.79
N SER A 120 -15.51 16.12 -7.81
CA SER A 120 -15.66 15.61 -9.18
C SER A 120 -15.32 14.13 -9.28
N GLU A 121 -14.30 13.70 -8.55
CA GLU A 121 -13.85 12.30 -8.53
C GLU A 121 -14.88 11.39 -7.86
N LEU A 122 -15.45 11.80 -6.73
CA LEU A 122 -16.49 11.03 -6.05
C LEU A 122 -17.77 10.90 -6.89
N ALA A 123 -18.10 11.92 -7.66
CA ALA A 123 -19.27 11.94 -8.52
C ALA A 123 -19.06 11.18 -9.86
N PHE A 124 -17.82 10.99 -10.29
CA PHE A 124 -17.44 10.55 -11.64
C PHE A 124 -18.14 9.27 -12.09
N ALA A 125 -18.07 8.20 -11.29
CA ALA A 125 -18.71 6.93 -11.65
C ALA A 125 -20.23 7.05 -11.74
N GLY A 126 -20.86 7.73 -10.77
CA GLY A 126 -22.29 7.92 -10.76
C GLY A 126 -22.79 8.80 -11.91
N GLN A 127 -22.01 9.80 -12.35
CA GLN A 127 -22.32 10.60 -13.55
C GLN A 127 -22.36 9.71 -14.81
N ASN A 128 -21.36 8.82 -14.96
CA ASN A 128 -21.32 7.86 -16.06
C ASN A 128 -22.50 6.88 -16.04
N PHE A 129 -23.03 6.59 -14.85
CA PHE A 129 -24.22 5.74 -14.67
C PHE A 129 -25.54 6.53 -14.70
N GLN A 130 -25.51 7.82 -15.01
CA GLN A 130 -26.68 8.71 -15.11
C GLN A 130 -27.45 8.84 -13.79
N VAL A 131 -26.78 8.76 -12.65
CA VAL A 131 -27.38 9.01 -11.34
C VAL A 131 -27.76 10.49 -11.22
N PRO A 132 -28.96 10.84 -10.73
CA PRO A 132 -29.39 12.23 -10.58
C PRO A 132 -28.44 13.07 -9.73
N GLY A 133 -28.24 14.34 -10.10
CA GLY A 133 -27.24 15.21 -9.46
C GLY A 133 -27.44 15.42 -7.96
N ASP A 134 -28.69 15.48 -7.47
CA ASP A 134 -28.96 15.58 -6.02
C ASP A 134 -28.52 14.33 -5.28
N GLU A 135 -28.79 13.17 -5.86
CA GLU A 135 -28.36 11.88 -5.30
C GLU A 135 -26.83 11.75 -5.31
N LEU A 136 -26.16 12.20 -6.37
CA LEU A 136 -24.69 12.22 -6.42
C LEU A 136 -24.11 13.10 -5.31
N ARG A 137 -24.67 14.30 -5.10
CA ARG A 137 -24.21 15.18 -4.02
C ARG A 137 -24.40 14.53 -2.64
N ARG A 138 -25.54 13.88 -2.42
CA ARG A 138 -25.83 13.16 -1.17
C ARG A 138 -24.82 12.04 -0.95
N ARG A 139 -24.61 11.15 -1.94
CA ARG A 139 -23.67 10.03 -1.84
C ARG A 139 -22.24 10.48 -1.62
N SER A 140 -21.78 11.52 -2.32
CA SER A 140 -20.44 12.08 -2.15
C SER A 140 -20.24 12.65 -0.74
N ALA A 141 -21.21 13.40 -0.22
CA ALA A 141 -21.16 13.96 1.12
C ALA A 141 -21.17 12.87 2.22
N GLU A 142 -21.96 11.81 2.02
CA GLU A 142 -21.97 10.63 2.92
C GLU A 142 -20.64 9.89 2.89
N ALA A 143 -20.09 9.62 1.71
CA ALA A 143 -18.80 8.95 1.57
C ALA A 143 -17.65 9.75 2.21
N LEU A 144 -17.62 11.07 2.05
CA LEU A 144 -16.64 11.94 2.72
C LEU A 144 -16.73 11.84 4.24
N ARG A 145 -17.96 11.78 4.80
CA ARG A 145 -18.17 11.61 6.25
C ARG A 145 -17.76 10.22 6.72
N ASP A 146 -18.17 9.17 5.99
CA ASP A 146 -17.87 7.78 6.34
C ASP A 146 -16.37 7.51 6.35
N VAL A 147 -15.62 8.15 5.48
CA VAL A 147 -14.15 8.02 5.41
C VAL A 147 -13.42 9.05 6.28
N GLY A 148 -14.13 10.01 6.90
CA GLY A 148 -13.55 11.02 7.78
C GLY A 148 -12.68 12.06 7.06
N ILE A 149 -13.09 12.51 5.85
CA ILE A 149 -12.32 13.45 5.02
C ILE A 149 -13.18 14.60 4.48
N THR A 150 -14.16 15.04 5.25
CA THR A 150 -15.04 16.16 4.84
C THR A 150 -14.28 17.47 4.60
N ASP A 151 -13.13 17.65 5.25
CA ASP A 151 -12.22 18.79 5.07
C ASP A 151 -11.50 18.79 3.71
N LEU A 152 -11.56 17.69 2.96
CA LEU A 152 -10.98 17.58 1.62
C LEU A 152 -11.97 17.93 0.50
N ALA A 153 -13.25 18.17 0.81
CA ALA A 153 -14.23 18.64 -0.18
C ALA A 153 -13.73 19.90 -0.90
N GLY A 154 -13.90 19.95 -2.22
CA GLY A 154 -13.45 21.07 -3.07
C GLY A 154 -11.95 21.19 -3.26
N ARG A 155 -11.12 20.29 -2.68
CA ARG A 155 -9.67 20.33 -2.85
C ARG A 155 -9.21 19.68 -4.15
N SER A 156 -8.08 20.18 -4.66
CA SER A 156 -7.40 19.55 -5.79
C SER A 156 -6.65 18.29 -5.33
N LEU A 157 -6.87 17.17 -6.05
CA LEU A 157 -6.18 15.89 -5.83
C LEU A 157 -4.65 15.99 -5.92
N ARG A 158 -4.15 16.97 -6.68
CA ARG A 158 -2.70 17.20 -6.85
C ARG A 158 -2.03 17.73 -5.57
N THR A 159 -2.80 18.36 -4.69
CA THR A 159 -2.30 18.96 -3.44
C THR A 159 -2.35 18.01 -2.25
N LEU A 160 -2.93 16.83 -2.44
CA LEU A 160 -3.14 15.86 -1.38
C LEU A 160 -1.88 15.01 -1.10
N SER A 161 -1.68 14.68 0.17
CA SER A 161 -0.68 13.69 0.59
C SER A 161 -1.08 12.28 0.14
N GLY A 162 -0.13 11.33 0.13
CA GLY A 162 -0.39 9.94 -0.26
C GLY A 162 -1.53 9.29 0.54
N GLY A 163 -1.56 9.48 1.86
CA GLY A 163 -2.63 8.96 2.71
C GLY A 163 -4.00 9.62 2.44
N GLN A 164 -4.03 10.95 2.16
CA GLN A 164 -5.26 11.64 1.77
C GLN A 164 -5.79 11.13 0.43
N VAL A 165 -4.90 10.91 -0.55
CA VAL A 165 -5.24 10.31 -1.85
C VAL A 165 -5.85 8.93 -1.68
N GLN A 166 -5.30 8.10 -0.79
CA GLN A 166 -5.83 6.78 -0.48
C GLN A 166 -7.23 6.85 0.14
N LYS A 167 -7.44 7.77 1.09
CA LYS A 167 -8.76 8.00 1.69
C LYS A 167 -9.79 8.48 0.64
N VAL A 168 -9.40 9.33 -0.30
CA VAL A 168 -10.28 9.75 -1.42
C VAL A 168 -10.65 8.57 -2.31
N ALA A 169 -9.71 7.66 -2.62
CA ALA A 169 -10.02 6.46 -3.39
C ALA A 169 -11.01 5.53 -2.66
N CYS A 170 -10.88 5.40 -1.34
CA CYS A 170 -11.87 4.69 -0.51
C CYS A 170 -13.24 5.38 -0.57
N ALA A 171 -13.28 6.72 -0.42
CA ALA A 171 -14.52 7.49 -0.51
C ALA A 171 -15.19 7.37 -1.89
N GLN A 172 -14.41 7.35 -2.98
CA GLN A 172 -14.89 7.11 -4.33
C GLN A 172 -15.58 5.74 -4.45
N ALA A 173 -14.97 4.68 -3.92
CA ALA A 173 -15.56 3.35 -3.92
C ALA A 173 -16.87 3.28 -3.09
N VAL A 174 -16.90 3.95 -1.93
CA VAL A 174 -18.09 4.04 -1.06
C VAL A 174 -19.21 4.82 -1.75
N ALA A 175 -18.89 5.95 -2.41
CA ALA A 175 -19.88 6.78 -3.12
C ALA A 175 -20.58 6.07 -4.29
N GLN A 176 -19.95 5.04 -4.88
CA GLN A 176 -20.55 4.21 -5.92
C GLN A 176 -21.73 3.36 -5.40
N THR A 177 -21.81 3.11 -4.09
CA THR A 177 -22.86 2.32 -3.43
C THR A 177 -23.02 0.88 -3.96
N THR A 178 -21.98 0.32 -4.58
CA THR A 178 -22.00 -1.04 -5.13
C THR A 178 -22.14 -2.10 -4.02
N PRO A 179 -22.70 -3.27 -4.31
CA PRO A 179 -22.76 -4.37 -3.34
C PRO A 179 -21.40 -5.00 -3.04
N ILE A 180 -20.47 -4.98 -4.00
CA ILE A 180 -19.14 -5.56 -3.86
C ILE A 180 -18.10 -4.44 -3.84
N ILE A 181 -17.14 -4.52 -2.90
CA ILE A 181 -16.01 -3.58 -2.83
C ILE A 181 -14.72 -4.39 -2.73
N LEU A 182 -13.79 -4.10 -3.63
CA LEU A 182 -12.48 -4.73 -3.70
C LEU A 182 -11.41 -3.74 -3.24
N PHE A 183 -10.50 -4.20 -2.39
CA PHE A 183 -9.35 -3.42 -1.93
C PHE A 183 -8.05 -4.16 -2.25
N ASP A 184 -7.17 -3.54 -3.02
CA ASP A 184 -5.83 -4.05 -3.32
C ASP A 184 -4.78 -3.23 -2.55
N GLU A 185 -4.27 -3.78 -1.45
CA GLU A 185 -3.29 -3.19 -0.53
C GLU A 185 -3.65 -1.76 -0.06
N PRO A 186 -4.85 -1.53 0.48
CA PRO A 186 -5.35 -0.19 0.79
C PRO A 186 -4.58 0.52 1.91
N THR A 187 -3.81 -0.21 2.73
CA THR A 187 -3.12 0.37 3.90
C THR A 187 -1.65 0.74 3.62
N SER A 188 -1.15 0.51 2.39
CA SER A 188 0.26 0.71 2.04
C SER A 188 0.80 2.12 2.34
N ASN A 189 -0.04 3.16 2.20
CA ASN A 189 0.33 4.57 2.38
C ASN A 189 -0.32 5.22 3.63
N LEU A 190 -0.93 4.41 4.51
CA LEU A 190 -1.63 4.89 5.69
C LEU A 190 -0.74 4.84 6.94
N ASP A 191 -0.82 5.88 7.76
CA ASP A 191 -0.24 5.88 9.10
C ASP A 191 -1.11 5.05 10.06
N PRO A 192 -0.62 4.71 11.27
CA PRO A 192 -1.35 3.85 12.20
C PRO A 192 -2.73 4.38 12.60
N ALA A 193 -2.93 5.70 12.67
CA ALA A 193 -4.23 6.30 12.97
C ALA A 193 -5.21 6.08 11.81
N ALA A 194 -4.78 6.37 10.59
CA ALA A 194 -5.58 6.15 9.38
C ALA A 194 -5.91 4.66 9.14
N ILE A 195 -5.04 3.71 9.55
CA ILE A 195 -5.36 2.28 9.51
C ILE A 195 -6.49 1.94 10.48
N THR A 196 -6.51 2.53 11.67
CA THR A 196 -7.61 2.33 12.64
C THR A 196 -8.93 2.86 12.07
N GLU A 197 -8.93 4.07 11.51
CA GLU A 197 -10.12 4.63 10.85
C GLU A 197 -10.60 3.78 9.66
N PHE A 198 -9.65 3.21 8.90
CA PHE A 198 -9.98 2.29 7.80
C PHE A 198 -10.60 0.99 8.30
N ALA A 199 -10.11 0.42 9.41
CA ALA A 199 -10.72 -0.76 10.04
C ALA A 199 -12.17 -0.48 10.49
N GLU A 200 -12.44 0.71 11.05
CA GLU A 200 -13.79 1.14 11.41
C GLU A 200 -14.69 1.29 10.17
N LEU A 201 -14.16 1.84 9.06
CA LEU A 201 -14.88 1.91 7.80
C LEU A 201 -15.27 0.52 7.29
N LEU A 202 -14.34 -0.44 7.30
CA LEU A 202 -14.62 -1.84 6.92
C LEU A 202 -15.74 -2.43 7.78
N GLY A 203 -15.72 -2.19 9.10
CA GLY A 203 -16.78 -2.64 10.02
C GLY A 203 -18.16 -2.06 9.66
N ARG A 204 -18.24 -0.76 9.34
CA ARG A 204 -19.48 -0.12 8.88
C ARG A 204 -19.98 -0.69 7.56
N LEU A 205 -19.11 -0.88 6.58
CA LEU A 205 -19.46 -1.46 5.28
C LEU A 205 -19.97 -2.91 5.42
N LYS A 206 -19.32 -3.69 6.28
CA LYS A 206 -19.76 -5.05 6.64
C LYS A 206 -21.15 -5.04 7.26
N ALA A 207 -21.40 -4.14 8.21
CA ALA A 207 -22.71 -4.00 8.85
C ALA A 207 -23.83 -3.57 7.86
N GLN A 208 -23.47 -2.92 6.74
CA GLN A 208 -24.37 -2.61 5.63
C GLN A 208 -24.63 -3.80 4.70
N GLY A 209 -24.10 -4.99 5.00
CA GLY A 209 -24.25 -6.21 4.19
C GLY A 209 -23.42 -6.23 2.92
N LYS A 210 -22.36 -5.40 2.80
CA LYS A 210 -21.46 -5.42 1.64
C LYS A 210 -20.60 -6.68 1.61
N THR A 211 -20.29 -7.16 0.40
CA THR A 211 -19.27 -8.16 0.17
C THR A 211 -17.94 -7.45 -0.08
N ILE A 212 -16.98 -7.65 0.80
CA ILE A 212 -15.68 -6.97 0.77
C ILE A 212 -14.60 -8.01 0.55
N ILE A 213 -13.79 -7.85 -0.51
CA ILE A 213 -12.61 -8.65 -0.75
C ILE A 213 -11.39 -7.74 -0.60
N ILE A 214 -10.50 -8.08 0.31
CA ILE A 214 -9.31 -7.30 0.60
C ILE A 214 -8.05 -8.14 0.38
N ALA A 215 -7.16 -7.73 -0.51
CA ALA A 215 -5.81 -8.25 -0.63
C ALA A 215 -4.87 -7.37 0.21
N GLU A 216 -4.18 -7.94 1.20
CA GLU A 216 -3.39 -7.16 2.14
C GLU A 216 -2.20 -7.95 2.68
N HIS A 217 -1.10 -7.25 2.96
CA HIS A 217 0.06 -7.80 3.64
C HIS A 217 0.09 -7.44 5.14
N ARG A 218 -0.40 -6.28 5.51
CA ARG A 218 -0.52 -5.85 6.91
C ARG A 218 -1.82 -6.38 7.49
N LEU A 219 -1.76 -7.34 8.41
CA LEU A 219 -2.90 -8.19 8.75
C LEU A 219 -3.54 -7.87 10.11
N TYR A 220 -2.79 -7.36 11.07
CA TYR A 220 -3.20 -7.20 12.45
C TYR A 220 -4.49 -6.40 12.67
N PHE A 221 -4.76 -5.38 11.83
CA PHE A 221 -5.92 -4.50 11.97
C PHE A 221 -7.23 -5.15 11.54
N LEU A 222 -7.15 -6.29 10.86
CA LEU A 222 -8.29 -7.08 10.38
C LEU A 222 -8.80 -8.08 11.42
N ARG A 223 -8.13 -8.22 12.58
CA ARG A 223 -8.55 -9.11 13.66
C ARG A 223 -9.97 -8.75 14.14
N GLY A 224 -10.86 -9.75 14.18
CA GLY A 224 -12.26 -9.58 14.57
C GLY A 224 -13.17 -8.97 13.51
N LEU A 225 -12.64 -8.57 12.35
CA LEU A 225 -13.42 -8.04 11.23
C LEU A 225 -13.66 -9.07 10.13
N VAL A 226 -12.64 -9.88 9.84
CA VAL A 226 -12.63 -10.84 8.72
C VAL A 226 -13.46 -12.08 9.04
N ASP A 227 -14.27 -12.50 8.08
CA ASP A 227 -15.09 -13.72 8.17
C ASP A 227 -14.35 -14.92 7.57
N GLN A 228 -13.66 -14.70 6.45
CA GLN A 228 -12.95 -15.75 5.71
C GLN A 228 -11.57 -15.26 5.28
N VAL A 229 -10.59 -16.14 5.26
CA VAL A 229 -9.22 -15.87 4.79
C VAL A 229 -8.81 -16.93 3.78
N LEU A 230 -8.34 -16.51 2.62
CA LEU A 230 -7.70 -17.38 1.63
C LEU A 230 -6.20 -17.12 1.63
N LEU A 231 -5.44 -18.15 1.97
CA LEU A 231 -3.98 -18.15 1.81
C LEU A 231 -3.65 -18.59 0.38
N ILE A 232 -3.10 -17.66 -0.40
CA ILE A 232 -2.72 -17.90 -1.79
C ILE A 232 -1.21 -18.11 -1.87
N VAL A 233 -0.82 -19.30 -2.36
CA VAL A 233 0.58 -19.70 -2.56
C VAL A 233 0.72 -20.17 -4.01
N ASP A 234 1.68 -19.59 -4.74
CA ASP A 234 2.00 -19.92 -6.13
C ASP A 234 0.76 -20.03 -7.04
N GLY A 235 -0.15 -19.07 -6.92
CA GLY A 235 -1.36 -18.98 -7.75
C GLY A 235 -2.49 -19.93 -7.36
N ARG A 236 -2.38 -20.65 -6.26
CA ARG A 236 -3.41 -21.59 -5.75
C ARG A 236 -3.92 -21.16 -4.39
N VAL A 237 -5.18 -21.46 -4.10
CA VAL A 237 -5.70 -21.37 -2.74
C VAL A 237 -5.15 -22.56 -1.95
N ALA A 238 -4.08 -22.33 -1.19
CA ALA A 238 -3.42 -23.36 -0.41
C ALA A 238 -4.23 -23.73 0.84
N HIS A 239 -4.93 -22.76 1.43
CA HIS A 239 -5.77 -22.98 2.58
C HIS A 239 -6.87 -21.91 2.69
N THR A 240 -8.01 -22.33 3.22
CA THR A 240 -9.12 -21.45 3.57
C THR A 240 -9.34 -21.54 5.07
N TYR A 241 -9.35 -20.41 5.76
CA TYR A 241 -9.57 -20.28 7.20
C TYR A 241 -10.84 -19.47 7.47
N THR A 242 -11.48 -19.70 8.58
CA THR A 242 -12.31 -18.67 9.21
C THR A 242 -11.43 -17.56 9.77
N GLY A 243 -11.97 -16.37 10.00
CA GLY A 243 -11.20 -15.28 10.62
C GLY A 243 -10.61 -15.67 11.98
N GLU A 244 -11.39 -16.40 12.81
CA GLU A 244 -10.95 -16.86 14.13
C GLU A 244 -9.79 -17.86 14.05
N GLU A 245 -9.91 -18.89 13.20
CA GLU A 245 -8.84 -19.87 12.97
C GLU A 245 -7.56 -19.19 12.49
N PHE A 246 -7.67 -18.26 11.54
CA PHE A 246 -6.51 -17.57 10.99
C PHE A 246 -5.78 -16.75 12.05
N PHE A 247 -6.49 -15.93 12.80
CA PHE A 247 -5.86 -15.11 13.83
C PHE A 247 -5.39 -15.92 15.05
N SER A 248 -5.83 -17.18 15.21
CA SER A 248 -5.30 -18.11 16.21
C SER A 248 -3.91 -18.67 15.85
N LEU A 249 -3.47 -18.56 14.59
CA LEU A 249 -2.14 -18.99 14.15
C LEU A 249 -1.02 -18.25 14.92
N GLY A 250 -1.27 -16.99 15.33
CA GLY A 250 -0.28 -16.20 16.07
C GLY A 250 1.06 -16.13 15.33
N ALA A 251 2.16 -16.48 16.01
CA ALA A 251 3.51 -16.44 15.43
C ALA A 251 3.72 -17.45 14.27
N LYS A 252 2.91 -18.51 14.14
CA LYS A 252 3.02 -19.47 13.03
C LYS A 252 2.74 -18.83 11.67
N ALA A 253 2.01 -17.71 11.64
CA ALA A 253 1.78 -16.97 10.39
C ALA A 253 3.10 -16.53 9.72
N GLN A 254 4.14 -16.21 10.51
CA GLN A 254 5.45 -15.83 9.96
C GLN A 254 6.19 -17.02 9.31
N GLU A 255 5.95 -18.24 9.77
CA GLU A 255 6.46 -19.46 9.14
C GLU A 255 5.83 -19.68 7.76
N LEU A 256 4.60 -19.20 7.57
CA LEU A 256 3.90 -19.18 6.29
C LEU A 256 4.30 -17.98 5.40
N GLY A 257 5.29 -17.18 5.79
CA GLY A 257 5.73 -15.99 5.07
C GLY A 257 4.79 -14.79 5.20
N LEU A 258 3.86 -14.83 6.15
CA LEU A 258 2.92 -13.75 6.41
C LEU A 258 3.47 -12.79 7.47
N ARG A 259 3.03 -11.55 7.42
CA ARG A 259 3.34 -10.52 8.42
C ARG A 259 2.62 -10.81 9.74
N THR A 260 3.04 -10.14 10.81
CA THR A 260 2.47 -10.35 12.13
C THR A 260 0.96 -10.18 12.16
N LEU A 261 0.28 -11.10 12.87
CA LEU A 261 -1.16 -11.05 13.10
C LEU A 261 -1.52 -10.23 14.35
N GLU A 262 -0.53 -9.80 15.12
CA GLU A 262 -0.70 -8.96 16.30
C GLU A 262 -0.22 -7.54 16.02
N LYS A 263 -0.85 -6.56 16.66
CA LYS A 263 -0.43 -5.16 16.52
C LYS A 263 1.00 -5.02 17.03
N PRO A 264 1.97 -4.71 16.15
CA PRO A 264 3.35 -4.61 16.56
C PRO A 264 3.53 -3.42 17.51
N GLN A 265 4.30 -3.64 18.57
CA GLN A 265 4.74 -2.58 19.48
C GLN A 265 6.19 -2.24 19.16
N LEU A 266 6.50 -0.95 19.22
CA LEU A 266 7.86 -0.48 19.00
C LEU A 266 8.77 -0.95 20.13
N ASN A 267 9.87 -1.60 19.77
CA ASN A 267 10.89 -1.97 20.75
C ASN A 267 11.47 -0.71 21.39
N GLN A 268 11.80 -0.80 22.67
CA GLN A 268 12.53 0.28 23.33
C GLN A 268 13.95 0.30 22.79
N VAL A 269 14.28 1.37 22.07
CA VAL A 269 15.64 1.63 21.59
C VAL A 269 16.08 3.01 22.08
N PRO A 270 17.37 3.22 22.35
CA PRO A 270 17.86 4.50 22.84
C PRO A 270 17.72 5.60 21.78
N GLU A 271 17.57 6.84 22.23
CA GLU A 271 17.77 8.00 21.35
C GLU A 271 19.27 8.16 21.03
N PRO A 272 19.62 8.66 19.82
CA PRO A 272 21.00 8.92 19.46
C PRO A 272 21.63 9.99 20.36
N SER A 273 22.88 9.77 20.77
CA SER A 273 23.62 10.77 21.55
C SER A 273 24.14 11.90 20.63
N PRO A 274 23.96 13.17 21.01
CA PRO A 274 24.55 14.30 20.26
C PRO A 274 26.09 14.28 20.15
N ALA A 275 26.76 13.48 20.97
CA ALA A 275 28.22 13.33 20.95
C ALA A 275 28.71 12.27 19.94
N GLU A 276 27.83 11.47 19.35
CA GLU A 276 28.22 10.45 18.39
C GLU A 276 28.62 11.05 17.05
N ARG A 277 29.57 10.42 16.36
CA ARG A 277 29.91 10.78 14.97
C ARG A 277 28.73 10.44 14.05
N GLY A 278 28.47 11.31 13.07
CA GLY A 278 27.37 11.09 12.13
C GLY A 278 26.89 12.36 11.46
N VAL A 279 25.58 12.48 11.25
CA VAL A 279 24.96 13.69 10.73
C VAL A 279 24.27 14.44 11.86
N HIS A 280 24.62 15.71 12.03
CA HIS A 280 24.05 16.60 13.04
C HIS A 280 23.18 17.67 12.38
N VAL A 281 21.98 17.83 12.89
CA VAL A 281 20.99 18.83 12.45
C VAL A 281 20.77 19.78 13.62
N ARG A 282 21.15 21.06 13.50
CA ARG A 282 21.10 22.04 14.58
C ARG A 282 20.36 23.31 14.20
N GLY A 283 19.34 23.64 14.97
CA GLY A 283 18.57 24.88 14.78
C GLY A 283 17.86 24.96 13.43
N VAL A 284 17.56 23.82 12.78
CA VAL A 284 17.04 23.79 11.42
C VAL A 284 15.58 24.16 11.39
N GLN A 285 15.26 25.19 10.59
CA GLN A 285 13.90 25.65 10.33
C GLN A 285 13.58 25.61 8.83
N VAL A 286 12.40 25.07 8.50
CA VAL A 286 11.85 25.04 7.14
C VAL A 286 10.39 25.45 7.15
N SER A 287 10.05 26.41 6.26
CA SER A 287 8.69 26.88 6.05
C SER A 287 8.33 26.89 4.57
N PHE A 288 7.07 26.63 4.26
CA PHE A 288 6.47 26.79 2.93
C PHE A 288 5.39 27.88 3.01
N GLY A 289 5.67 29.05 2.43
CA GLY A 289 4.87 30.24 2.65
C GLY A 289 4.85 30.63 4.13
N SER A 290 3.69 30.80 4.71
CA SER A 290 3.51 31.10 6.14
C SER A 290 3.55 29.89 7.08
N ARG A 291 3.50 28.66 6.52
CA ARG A 291 3.43 27.43 7.31
C ARG A 291 4.83 26.90 7.62
N ARG A 292 5.20 26.87 8.92
CA ARG A 292 6.40 26.20 9.40
C ARG A 292 6.17 24.67 9.37
N VAL A 293 7.13 23.92 8.79
CA VAL A 293 7.06 22.47 8.63
C VAL A 293 8.12 21.74 9.45
N LEU A 294 9.31 22.36 9.63
CA LEU A 294 10.36 21.85 10.50
C LEU A 294 10.84 22.94 11.46
N ASP A 295 11.05 22.54 12.71
CA ASP A 295 11.71 23.33 13.76
C ASP A 295 12.49 22.37 14.66
N ILE A 296 13.76 22.11 14.29
CA ILE A 296 14.61 21.10 14.94
C ILE A 296 15.71 21.81 15.70
N THR A 297 15.70 21.69 17.02
CA THR A 297 16.73 22.31 17.89
C THR A 297 18.06 21.57 17.76
N ASP A 298 18.04 20.24 17.98
CA ASP A 298 19.21 19.37 17.85
C ASP A 298 18.74 17.95 17.52
N MET A 299 19.44 17.29 16.61
CA MET A 299 19.17 15.92 16.20
C MET A 299 20.44 15.30 15.65
N CYS A 300 20.70 14.03 15.99
CA CYS A 300 21.86 13.30 15.52
C CYS A 300 21.44 12.00 14.82
N PHE A 301 22.18 11.65 13.77
CA PHE A 301 22.07 10.37 13.07
C PHE A 301 23.46 9.70 13.08
N PRO A 302 23.70 8.72 13.96
CA PRO A 302 25.03 8.14 14.16
C PRO A 302 25.55 7.36 12.94
N GLU A 303 26.86 7.45 12.73
CA GLU A 303 27.60 6.67 11.73
C GLU A 303 27.62 5.19 12.13
N GLY A 304 27.44 4.28 11.18
CA GLY A 304 27.41 2.84 11.44
C GLY A 304 26.15 2.33 12.13
N LYS A 305 25.07 3.14 12.14
CA LYS A 305 23.79 2.82 12.78
C LYS A 305 22.61 3.04 11.85
N VAL A 306 21.52 2.32 12.12
CA VAL A 306 20.22 2.55 11.48
C VAL A 306 19.34 3.38 12.42
N THR A 307 18.99 4.59 12.01
CA THR A 307 18.07 5.45 12.77
C THR A 307 16.71 5.54 12.08
N GLY A 308 15.66 5.14 12.78
CA GLY A 308 14.27 5.26 12.34
C GLY A 308 13.71 6.66 12.64
N ILE A 309 13.08 7.29 11.65
CA ILE A 309 12.30 8.52 11.84
C ILE A 309 10.82 8.14 11.82
N ILE A 310 10.13 8.36 12.93
CA ILE A 310 8.70 8.13 13.08
C ILE A 310 7.96 9.45 13.31
N GLY A 311 6.64 9.44 13.12
CA GLY A 311 5.77 10.60 13.34
C GLY A 311 4.55 10.57 12.42
N PRO A 312 3.47 11.28 12.74
CA PRO A 312 2.26 11.29 11.93
C PRO A 312 2.50 11.85 10.52
N ASN A 313 1.54 11.64 9.63
CA ASN A 313 1.57 12.26 8.31
C ASN A 313 1.54 13.79 8.44
N GLY A 314 2.39 14.47 7.67
CA GLY A 314 2.55 15.92 7.75
C GLY A 314 3.53 16.45 8.83
N ALA A 315 4.15 15.58 9.64
CA ALA A 315 5.16 15.97 10.62
C ALA A 315 6.51 16.45 10.03
N GLY A 316 6.64 16.47 8.71
CA GLY A 316 7.85 16.98 8.05
C GLY A 316 8.93 15.93 7.76
N LYS A 317 8.66 14.62 7.92
CA LYS A 317 9.65 13.54 7.72
C LYS A 317 10.33 13.59 6.35
N THR A 318 9.55 13.61 5.27
CA THR A 318 10.09 13.72 3.89
C THR A 318 10.77 15.08 3.66
N THR A 319 10.34 16.15 4.31
CA THR A 319 11.00 17.47 4.26
C THR A 319 12.39 17.38 4.91
N LEU A 320 12.51 16.75 6.08
CA LEU A 320 13.80 16.49 6.72
C LEU A 320 14.72 15.65 5.83
N ALA A 321 14.21 14.57 5.22
CA ALA A 321 15.00 13.78 4.27
C ALA A 321 15.55 14.64 3.11
N ARG A 322 14.73 15.52 2.56
CA ARG A 322 15.18 16.45 1.48
C ARG A 322 16.20 17.46 1.98
N VAL A 323 16.09 17.95 3.22
CA VAL A 323 17.09 18.82 3.84
C VAL A 323 18.42 18.09 3.97
N LEU A 324 18.42 16.87 4.50
CA LEU A 324 19.61 16.04 4.66
C LEU A 324 20.31 15.75 3.33
N CYS A 325 19.56 15.62 2.25
CA CYS A 325 20.10 15.42 0.89
C CYS A 325 20.41 16.73 0.14
N GLY A 326 20.28 17.89 0.78
CA GLY A 326 20.48 19.20 0.13
C GLY A 326 19.46 19.57 -0.94
N LEU A 327 18.34 18.82 -1.02
CA LEU A 327 17.26 19.05 -1.98
C LEU A 327 16.26 20.11 -1.49
N GLN A 328 16.32 20.49 -0.21
CA GLN A 328 15.51 21.53 0.40
C GLN A 328 16.39 22.50 1.15
N ARG A 329 16.28 23.80 0.84
CA ARG A 329 16.98 24.86 1.58
C ARG A 329 16.34 25.08 2.94
N VAL A 330 17.18 25.32 3.95
CA VAL A 330 16.76 25.71 5.29
C VAL A 330 16.74 27.25 5.40
N GLN A 331 15.81 27.80 6.20
CA GLN A 331 15.79 29.22 6.52
C GLN A 331 16.73 29.57 7.68
N ALA A 332 16.96 28.62 8.59
CA ALA A 332 17.89 28.76 9.70
C ALA A 332 18.52 27.39 10.03
N GLY A 333 19.63 27.40 10.76
CA GLY A 333 20.31 26.22 11.24
C GLY A 333 21.31 25.61 10.25
N THR A 334 21.90 24.50 10.64
CA THR A 334 22.96 23.81 9.88
C THR A 334 22.73 22.29 9.86
N VAL A 335 23.23 21.65 8.81
CA VAL A 335 23.38 20.21 8.69
C VAL A 335 24.88 19.93 8.52
N GLU A 336 25.45 19.23 9.48
CA GLU A 336 26.88 18.92 9.53
C GLU A 336 27.10 17.42 9.37
N PHE A 337 28.03 17.02 8.50
CA PHE A 337 28.40 15.64 8.25
C PHE A 337 29.80 15.38 8.83
N SER A 338 29.95 14.35 9.66
CA SER A 338 31.24 13.94 10.20
C SER A 338 32.14 13.34 9.11
N SER A 339 31.57 12.71 8.10
CA SER A 339 32.27 12.10 6.97
C SER A 339 32.37 13.05 5.77
N LYS A 340 33.51 13.05 5.07
CA LYS A 340 33.73 13.85 3.84
C LYS A 340 33.88 12.93 2.63
N PRO A 341 33.29 13.30 1.45
CA PRO A 341 32.41 14.44 1.24
C PRO A 341 31.06 14.24 1.92
N GLY A 342 30.50 15.28 2.53
CA GLY A 342 29.19 15.28 3.16
C GLY A 342 28.07 15.14 2.11
N ARG A 343 27.81 13.91 1.69
CA ARG A 343 26.79 13.58 0.67
C ARG A 343 25.81 12.58 1.24
N ALA A 344 24.54 12.73 0.87
CA ALA A 344 23.47 11.81 1.20
C ALA A 344 22.67 11.45 -0.06
N PHE A 345 22.19 10.22 -0.13
CA PHE A 345 21.31 9.75 -1.19
C PHE A 345 19.95 9.36 -0.59
N LEU A 346 18.87 9.76 -1.26
CA LEU A 346 17.50 9.47 -0.83
C LEU A 346 16.87 8.43 -1.76
N VAL A 347 16.53 7.28 -1.24
CA VAL A 347 15.60 6.33 -1.84
C VAL A 347 14.17 6.79 -1.54
N MET A 348 13.47 7.23 -2.58
CA MET A 348 12.12 7.80 -2.46
C MET A 348 11.06 6.71 -2.33
N GLN A 349 9.94 7.03 -1.69
CA GLN A 349 8.77 6.16 -1.62
C GLN A 349 8.25 5.74 -3.00
N ASP A 350 8.18 6.68 -3.96
CA ASP A 350 7.81 6.39 -5.35
C ASP A 350 9.08 6.05 -6.15
N VAL A 351 9.43 4.78 -6.16
CA VAL A 351 10.62 4.25 -6.84
C VAL A 351 10.61 4.46 -8.36
N HIS A 352 9.43 4.63 -8.98
CA HIS A 352 9.33 4.91 -10.42
C HIS A 352 10.00 6.23 -10.82
N ARG A 353 10.14 7.16 -9.87
CA ARG A 353 10.79 8.45 -10.10
C ARG A 353 12.31 8.40 -10.05
N GLN A 354 12.90 7.24 -9.78
CA GLN A 354 14.34 7.06 -9.63
C GLN A 354 14.92 6.03 -10.60
N LEU A 355 14.10 5.46 -11.48
CA LEU A 355 14.50 4.50 -12.50
C LEU A 355 14.43 5.17 -13.87
N PHE A 356 15.59 5.43 -14.46
CA PHE A 356 15.72 6.27 -15.65
C PHE A 356 16.38 5.57 -16.84
N THR A 357 17.02 4.41 -16.61
CA THR A 357 17.84 3.74 -17.62
C THR A 357 17.02 2.76 -18.46
N GLU A 358 17.62 2.27 -19.54
CA GLU A 358 16.97 1.32 -20.45
C GLU A 358 17.07 -0.14 -19.97
N SER A 359 18.01 -0.44 -19.06
CA SER A 359 18.17 -1.76 -18.49
C SER A 359 18.54 -1.72 -17.02
N VAL A 360 18.19 -2.81 -16.29
CA VAL A 360 18.52 -3.01 -14.87
C VAL A 360 20.06 -2.93 -14.67
N ALA A 361 20.85 -3.48 -15.61
CA ALA A 361 22.31 -3.43 -15.54
C ALA A 361 22.90 -2.02 -15.62
N GLN A 362 22.19 -1.05 -16.18
CA GLN A 362 22.61 0.34 -16.23
C GLN A 362 22.26 1.14 -14.96
N GLU A 363 21.30 0.64 -14.15
CA GLU A 363 20.90 1.30 -12.90
C GLU A 363 21.89 1.05 -11.77
N ALA A 364 22.48 -0.16 -11.70
CA ALA A 364 23.39 -0.54 -10.62
C ALA A 364 24.46 -1.53 -11.09
N GLY A 365 25.62 -1.52 -10.42
CA GLY A 365 26.69 -2.47 -10.70
C GLY A 365 26.29 -3.93 -10.47
N PRO A 366 26.92 -4.88 -11.22
CA PRO A 366 26.55 -6.29 -11.21
C PRO A 366 26.64 -6.94 -9.81
N GLU A 367 27.61 -6.50 -8.99
CA GLU A 367 27.77 -6.98 -7.61
C GLU A 367 26.59 -6.62 -6.71
N PHE A 368 26.01 -5.44 -6.89
CA PHE A 368 24.85 -4.98 -6.12
C PHE A 368 23.56 -5.65 -6.62
N LEU A 369 23.46 -5.87 -7.94
CA LEU A 369 22.35 -6.63 -8.52
C LEU A 369 22.33 -8.07 -8.00
N ALA A 370 23.48 -8.74 -7.97
CA ALA A 370 23.61 -10.11 -7.45
C ALA A 370 23.25 -10.18 -5.95
N ARG A 371 23.72 -9.21 -5.14
CA ARG A 371 23.42 -9.13 -3.70
C ARG A 371 21.92 -9.02 -3.42
N LEU A 372 21.15 -8.44 -4.35
CA LEU A 372 19.71 -8.24 -4.23
C LEU A 372 18.85 -9.19 -5.09
N GLY A 373 19.49 -10.21 -5.70
CA GLY A 373 18.81 -11.23 -6.53
C GLY A 373 18.17 -10.64 -7.78
N LEU A 374 18.85 -9.71 -8.43
CA LEU A 374 18.39 -9.04 -9.66
C LEU A 374 19.29 -9.35 -10.88
N ASP A 375 20.34 -10.14 -10.70
CA ASP A 375 21.32 -10.52 -11.74
C ASP A 375 20.66 -11.14 -12.95
N GLN A 376 19.68 -12.04 -12.77
CA GLN A 376 18.92 -12.67 -13.83
C GLN A 376 17.97 -11.72 -14.59
N LEU A 377 17.83 -10.49 -14.12
CA LEU A 377 16.95 -9.47 -14.71
C LEU A 377 17.73 -8.32 -15.35
N ALA A 378 19.06 -8.47 -15.45
CA ALA A 378 19.99 -7.41 -15.87
C ALA A 378 19.61 -6.75 -17.21
N ASP A 379 19.15 -7.52 -18.18
CA ASP A 379 18.77 -7.05 -19.52
C ASP A 379 17.34 -6.52 -19.61
N ARG A 380 16.55 -6.62 -18.54
CA ARG A 380 15.17 -6.11 -18.55
C ARG A 380 15.12 -4.62 -18.39
N HIS A 381 14.10 -4.01 -18.99
CA HIS A 381 13.79 -2.60 -18.74
C HIS A 381 13.28 -2.41 -17.29
N PRO A 382 13.79 -1.44 -16.50
CA PRO A 382 13.43 -1.25 -15.09
C PRO A 382 11.92 -1.14 -14.85
N LEU A 383 11.19 -0.48 -15.75
CA LEU A 383 9.75 -0.31 -15.62
C LEU A 383 8.94 -1.62 -15.83
N SER A 384 9.55 -2.67 -16.44
CA SER A 384 8.91 -3.98 -16.61
C SER A 384 8.96 -4.85 -15.35
N LEU A 385 9.71 -4.43 -14.34
CA LEU A 385 9.88 -5.16 -13.08
C LEU A 385 8.61 -5.08 -12.20
N SER A 386 8.42 -6.07 -11.34
CA SER A 386 7.40 -5.99 -10.28
C SER A 386 7.73 -4.89 -9.26
N GLY A 387 6.76 -4.46 -8.47
CA GLY A 387 6.97 -3.42 -7.44
C GLY A 387 8.13 -3.75 -6.49
N GLY A 388 8.17 -4.97 -5.94
CA GLY A 388 9.27 -5.41 -5.07
C GLY A 388 10.62 -5.51 -5.77
N GLN A 389 10.66 -5.88 -7.07
CA GLN A 389 11.90 -5.87 -7.86
C GLN A 389 12.40 -4.45 -8.11
N LYS A 390 11.51 -3.49 -8.41
CA LYS A 390 11.85 -2.07 -8.55
C LYS A 390 12.41 -1.50 -7.25
N GLN A 391 11.79 -1.85 -6.12
CA GLN A 391 12.28 -1.42 -4.80
C GLN A 391 13.70 -1.91 -4.54
N ARG A 392 13.97 -3.19 -4.81
CA ARG A 392 15.33 -3.76 -4.70
C ARG A 392 16.31 -3.12 -5.68
N LEU A 393 15.88 -2.78 -6.90
CA LEU A 393 16.74 -2.13 -7.88
C LEU A 393 17.17 -0.72 -7.41
N VAL A 394 16.25 0.10 -6.88
CA VAL A 394 16.62 1.41 -6.34
C VAL A 394 17.53 1.28 -5.11
N CYS A 395 17.35 0.22 -4.31
CA CYS A 395 18.32 -0.10 -3.24
C CYS A 395 19.70 -0.45 -3.81
N ALA A 396 19.77 -1.22 -4.92
CA ALA A 396 21.04 -1.53 -5.59
C ALA A 396 21.71 -0.25 -6.14
N THR A 397 20.92 0.66 -6.71
CA THR A 397 21.39 1.98 -7.16
C THR A 397 21.97 2.78 -5.99
N ALA A 398 21.27 2.81 -4.85
CA ALA A 398 21.76 3.49 -3.65
C ALA A 398 23.10 2.92 -3.14
N LEU A 399 23.26 1.60 -3.20
CA LEU A 399 24.53 0.93 -2.87
C LEU A 399 25.67 1.34 -3.80
N SER A 400 25.38 1.52 -5.09
CA SER A 400 26.38 1.92 -6.11
C SER A 400 26.88 3.36 -5.92
N MET A 401 26.14 4.20 -5.18
CA MET A 401 26.39 5.64 -5.05
C MET A 401 27.49 5.97 -4.03
N ASP A 402 28.30 5.14 -3.58
CA ASP A 402 29.41 5.37 -2.61
C ASP A 402 29.30 6.67 -1.78
N VAL A 403 28.14 6.87 -1.16
CA VAL A 403 27.86 8.00 -0.26
C VAL A 403 27.87 7.54 1.20
N PRO A 404 28.30 8.40 2.15
CA PRO A 404 28.36 8.02 3.56
C PRO A 404 26.98 7.95 4.23
N VAL A 405 25.96 8.60 3.67
CA VAL A 405 24.63 8.70 4.26
C VAL A 405 23.56 8.22 3.28
N LEU A 406 22.78 7.26 3.69
CA LEU A 406 21.68 6.70 2.91
C LEU A 406 20.35 6.90 3.64
N LEU A 407 19.37 7.48 2.95
CA LEU A 407 18.03 7.69 3.45
C LEU A 407 17.04 6.83 2.67
N PHE A 408 16.09 6.23 3.37
CA PHE A 408 15.02 5.41 2.79
C PHE A 408 13.67 5.93 3.27
N ASP A 409 12.83 6.38 2.32
CA ASP A 409 11.49 6.90 2.63
C ASP A 409 10.45 5.81 2.32
N GLU A 410 9.84 5.23 3.37
CA GLU A 410 8.84 4.14 3.33
C GLU A 410 9.28 2.92 2.48
N PRO A 411 10.44 2.30 2.75
CA PRO A 411 11.01 1.25 1.88
C PRO A 411 10.23 -0.07 1.92
N THR A 412 9.28 -0.25 2.82
CA THR A 412 8.48 -1.48 2.99
C THR A 412 6.99 -1.28 2.73
N SER A 413 6.61 -0.20 2.03
CA SER A 413 5.23 0.03 1.65
C SER A 413 4.74 -1.06 0.69
N GLY A 414 3.68 -1.80 1.07
CA GLY A 414 3.09 -2.85 0.24
C GLY A 414 3.97 -4.08 0.00
N VAL A 415 4.89 -4.42 0.91
CA VAL A 415 5.72 -5.63 0.79
C VAL A 415 5.31 -6.72 1.77
N ASP A 416 5.53 -7.97 1.39
CA ASP A 416 5.34 -9.15 2.23
C ASP A 416 6.44 -9.29 3.29
N TYR A 417 6.29 -10.28 4.17
CA TYR A 417 7.23 -10.53 5.27
C TYR A 417 8.65 -10.88 4.81
N HIS A 418 8.77 -11.66 3.73
CA HIS A 418 10.08 -12.05 3.21
C HIS A 418 10.86 -10.83 2.69
N HIS A 419 10.22 -9.99 1.87
CA HIS A 419 10.84 -8.77 1.36
C HIS A 419 11.13 -7.76 2.47
N LEU A 420 10.26 -7.66 3.49
CA LEU A 420 10.50 -6.83 4.66
C LEU A 420 11.81 -7.22 5.36
N LYS A 421 12.02 -8.53 5.59
CA LYS A 421 13.26 -9.02 6.21
C LYS A 421 14.50 -8.73 5.35
N LEU A 422 14.39 -8.97 4.03
CA LEU A 422 15.50 -8.68 3.11
C LEU A 422 15.91 -7.19 3.14
N VAL A 423 14.93 -6.27 3.16
CA VAL A 423 15.22 -4.84 3.27
C VAL A 423 15.84 -4.53 4.64
N ALA A 424 15.31 -5.09 5.73
CA ALA A 424 15.87 -4.87 7.07
C ALA A 424 17.32 -5.36 7.18
N GLU A 425 17.62 -6.55 6.67
CA GLU A 425 18.98 -7.11 6.63
C GLU A 425 19.92 -6.25 5.79
N LEU A 426 19.44 -5.74 4.63
CA LEU A 426 20.19 -4.82 3.80
C LEU A 426 20.58 -3.56 4.57
N LEU A 427 19.62 -2.90 5.25
CA LEU A 427 19.89 -1.67 6.00
C LEU A 427 20.90 -1.90 7.13
N ARG A 428 20.78 -3.02 7.84
CA ARG A 428 21.76 -3.40 8.88
C ARG A 428 23.14 -3.68 8.30
N GLY A 429 23.21 -4.32 7.14
CA GLY A 429 24.48 -4.53 6.43
C GLY A 429 25.15 -3.22 6.04
N LEU A 430 24.39 -2.24 5.52
CA LEU A 430 24.91 -0.91 5.21
C LEU A 430 25.45 -0.17 6.43
N ALA A 431 24.75 -0.26 7.55
CA ALA A 431 25.22 0.30 8.81
C ALA A 431 26.51 -0.39 9.29
N ALA A 432 26.58 -1.73 9.20
CA ALA A 432 27.80 -2.49 9.54
C ALA A 432 29.00 -2.12 8.64
N ASP A 433 28.74 -1.73 7.38
CA ASP A 433 29.76 -1.20 6.45
C ASP A 433 30.15 0.27 6.77
N GLY A 434 29.71 0.82 7.91
CA GLY A 434 30.04 2.16 8.40
C GLY A 434 29.21 3.30 7.81
N LYS A 435 28.14 3.01 7.03
CA LYS A 435 27.23 4.03 6.52
C LYS A 435 26.32 4.56 7.62
N THR A 436 25.94 5.84 7.57
CA THR A 436 24.81 6.37 8.33
C THR A 436 23.53 6.02 7.58
N VAL A 437 22.69 5.20 8.18
CA VAL A 437 21.42 4.76 7.55
C VAL A 437 20.26 5.41 8.29
N ILE A 438 19.42 6.12 7.53
CA ILE A 438 18.23 6.79 8.05
C ILE A 438 17.01 6.19 7.34
N VAL A 439 16.03 5.75 8.10
CA VAL A 439 14.80 5.17 7.54
C VAL A 439 13.57 5.90 8.08
N ILE A 440 12.74 6.38 7.17
CA ILE A 440 11.43 6.92 7.48
C ILE A 440 10.43 5.78 7.29
N SER A 441 9.69 5.41 8.32
CA SER A 441 8.64 4.41 8.17
C SER A 441 7.57 4.51 9.26
N HIS A 442 6.34 4.12 8.88
CA HIS A 442 5.24 3.85 9.79
C HIS A 442 5.11 2.37 10.14
N ASP A 443 5.96 1.54 9.58
CA ASP A 443 5.93 0.11 9.72
C ASP A 443 6.73 -0.34 10.94
N ILE A 444 6.05 -0.47 12.07
CA ILE A 444 6.66 -0.85 13.35
C ILE A 444 7.30 -2.23 13.29
N GLU A 445 6.67 -3.19 12.58
CA GLU A 445 7.25 -4.54 12.41
C GLU A 445 8.60 -4.45 11.69
N PHE A 446 8.68 -3.66 10.62
CA PHE A 446 9.93 -3.42 9.91
C PHE A 446 10.99 -2.72 10.77
N LEU A 447 10.61 -1.63 11.46
CA LEU A 447 11.54 -0.89 12.31
C LEU A 447 12.14 -1.79 13.38
N ASN A 448 11.34 -2.65 14.01
CA ASN A 448 11.83 -3.61 15.03
C ASN A 448 12.88 -4.60 14.49
N HIS A 449 12.93 -4.82 13.18
CA HIS A 449 13.93 -5.70 12.56
C HIS A 449 15.25 -5.00 12.23
N CYS A 450 15.29 -3.68 12.13
CA CYS A 450 16.48 -3.02 11.59
C CYS A 450 17.02 -1.84 12.38
N VAL A 451 16.24 -1.14 13.23
CA VAL A 451 16.71 0.10 13.84
C VAL A 451 17.53 -0.10 15.11
N ASP A 452 18.58 0.71 15.26
CA ASP A 452 19.37 0.86 16.49
C ASP A 452 18.84 2.03 17.34
N HIS A 453 18.31 3.08 16.69
CA HIS A 453 17.81 4.31 17.30
C HIS A 453 16.50 4.75 16.66
N ILE A 454 15.71 5.50 17.41
CA ILE A 454 14.50 6.12 16.90
C ILE A 454 14.46 7.60 17.25
N VAL A 455 14.05 8.39 16.28
CA VAL A 455 13.78 9.82 16.41
C VAL A 455 12.31 10.06 16.07
N GLN A 456 11.60 10.76 16.93
CA GLN A 456 10.20 11.09 16.73
C GLN A 456 10.05 12.54 16.29
N LEU A 457 9.38 12.76 15.15
CA LEU A 457 8.94 14.07 14.70
C LEU A 457 7.49 14.31 15.12
N ALA A 458 7.26 15.44 15.80
CA ALA A 458 5.91 15.94 16.12
C ALA A 458 5.47 16.95 15.05
N PRO A 459 4.17 17.02 14.71
CA PRO A 459 3.66 18.09 13.88
C PRO A 459 3.83 19.42 14.59
N LEU A 460 4.24 20.44 13.84
CA LEU A 460 4.21 21.83 14.32
C LEU A 460 2.77 22.33 14.15
N GLY A 461 2.15 22.80 15.20
CA GLY A 461 0.76 23.27 15.26
C GLY A 461 0.42 24.39 14.28
#